data_a072e780968b4229d7b91e6c44a07aac
#
_entry.id   a072e780968b4229d7b91e6c44a07aac
#
_cell.length_a   1.000
_cell.length_b   1.000
_cell.length_c   1.000
_cell.angle_alpha   90.00
_cell.angle_beta   90.00
_cell.angle_gamma   90.00
#
_symmetry.space_group_name_H-M   'P 1'
#
loop_
_entity.id
_entity.type
_entity.pdbx_description
1 polymer ?
#
loop_
_entity_poly.entity_id
_entity_poly.type
_entity_poly.pdbx_seq_one_letter_code
_entity_poly.pdbx_strand_id
1 'polypeptide(L)'
;MSKGYWVARVDVTDPEKYKTYITANAVAFAKYGARFLVRSGAFEAVEGTARSRNVLIEFPSYQAALDCWNSAEYKAARDCRVGAATADVIVIEGYDGPQPG
;
A
#
# COMPACT_ATOMS: atom_id res chain seq x y z
N MET A 1 12.70 -13.03 -11.41
CA MET A 1 12.35 -12.94 -9.98
C MET A 1 11.00 -12.31 -9.82
N SER A 2 10.24 -12.79 -8.84
CA SER A 2 8.92 -12.23 -8.59
C SER A 2 8.99 -10.83 -8.02
N LYS A 3 8.01 -10.04 -8.36
CA LYS A 3 7.75 -8.74 -7.73
C LYS A 3 7.19 -8.94 -6.33
N GLY A 4 7.18 -7.90 -5.54
CA GLY A 4 6.44 -7.85 -4.28
C GLY A 4 5.36 -6.80 -4.36
N TYR A 5 4.34 -6.95 -3.52
CA TYR A 5 3.20 -6.03 -3.54
C TYR A 5 2.74 -5.70 -2.14
N TRP A 6 2.27 -4.47 -1.98
CA TRP A 6 1.41 -4.12 -0.85
C TRP A 6 -0.01 -4.04 -1.35
N VAL A 7 -0.90 -4.71 -0.65
CA VAL A 7 -2.34 -4.57 -0.87
C VAL A 7 -2.89 -3.86 0.36
N ALA A 8 -3.32 -2.63 0.17
CA ALA A 8 -3.80 -1.78 1.25
C ALA A 8 -5.28 -1.46 1.06
N ARG A 9 -6.05 -1.65 2.12
CA ARG A 9 -7.47 -1.32 2.17
C ARG A 9 -7.67 -0.38 3.35
N VAL A 10 -8.24 0.79 3.10
CA VAL A 10 -8.21 1.90 4.05
C VAL A 10 -9.57 2.59 4.13
N ASP A 11 -10.00 2.92 5.35
CA ASP A 11 -11.07 3.88 5.58
C ASP A 11 -10.47 5.10 6.25
N VAL A 12 -10.54 6.24 5.58
CA VAL A 12 -9.98 7.49 6.09
C VAL A 12 -11.05 8.19 6.92
N THR A 13 -10.72 8.48 8.18
CA THR A 13 -11.64 9.16 9.12
C THR A 13 -11.29 10.62 9.32
N ASP A 14 -10.04 11.02 9.08
CA ASP A 14 -9.59 12.40 9.15
C ASP A 14 -8.80 12.73 7.88
N PRO A 15 -9.47 13.25 6.82
CA PRO A 15 -8.82 13.50 5.55
C PRO A 15 -7.67 14.50 5.62
N GLU A 16 -7.77 15.52 6.46
CA GLU A 16 -6.71 16.53 6.57
C GLU A 16 -5.43 15.93 7.14
N LYS A 17 -5.56 15.15 8.21
CA LYS A 17 -4.41 14.46 8.81
C LYS A 17 -3.84 13.42 7.85
N TYR A 18 -4.71 12.73 7.11
CA TYR A 18 -4.28 11.70 6.16
C TYR A 18 -3.45 12.28 5.02
N LYS A 19 -3.69 13.53 4.62
CA LYS A 19 -2.87 14.21 3.61
C LYS A 19 -1.40 14.31 4.01
N THR A 20 -1.13 14.52 5.29
CA THR A 20 0.22 14.54 5.82
C THR A 20 0.91 13.21 5.60
N TYR A 21 0.19 12.10 5.82
CA TYR A 21 0.68 10.76 5.55
C TYR A 21 1.00 10.58 4.06
N ILE A 22 0.11 11.01 3.17
CA ILE A 22 0.31 10.87 1.72
C ILE A 22 1.59 11.61 1.26
N THR A 23 1.85 12.78 1.82
CA THR A 23 3.08 13.53 1.53
C THR A 23 4.31 12.79 2.09
N ALA A 24 4.22 12.34 3.33
CA ALA A 24 5.35 11.71 4.03
C ALA A 24 5.75 10.35 3.43
N ASN A 25 4.79 9.57 2.92
CA ASN A 25 5.08 8.23 2.43
C ASN A 25 5.94 8.22 1.16
N ALA A 26 5.99 9.32 0.42
CA ALA A 26 6.73 9.41 -0.83
C ALA A 26 8.23 9.15 -0.63
N VAL A 27 8.78 9.53 0.52
CA VAL A 27 10.21 9.31 0.83
C VAL A 27 10.52 7.82 0.86
N ALA A 28 9.72 7.04 1.58
CA ALA A 28 9.91 5.60 1.69
C ALA A 28 9.68 4.91 0.34
N PHE A 29 8.60 5.25 -0.35
CA PHE A 29 8.26 4.61 -1.61
C PHE A 29 9.32 4.89 -2.68
N ALA A 30 9.84 6.11 -2.77
CA ALA A 30 10.91 6.43 -3.71
C ALA A 30 12.17 5.61 -3.41
N LYS A 31 12.52 5.47 -2.13
CA LYS A 31 13.73 4.75 -1.72
C LYS A 31 13.69 3.27 -2.09
N TYR A 32 12.53 2.64 -1.99
CA TYR A 32 12.39 1.20 -2.19
C TYR A 32 11.86 0.80 -3.56
N GLY A 33 11.74 1.76 -4.48
CA GLY A 33 11.34 1.48 -5.85
C GLY A 33 9.87 1.13 -6.00
N ALA A 34 9.01 1.68 -5.15
CA ALA A 34 7.58 1.45 -5.18
C ALA A 34 6.94 2.08 -6.41
N ARG A 35 5.96 1.38 -6.98
CA ARG A 35 5.18 1.86 -8.10
C ARG A 35 3.71 1.62 -7.83
N PHE A 36 2.89 2.66 -7.87
CA PHE A 36 1.45 2.49 -7.71
C PHE A 36 0.84 1.87 -8.94
N LEU A 37 0.14 0.75 -8.77
CA LEU A 37 -0.64 0.11 -9.84
C LEU A 37 -2.11 0.48 -9.71
N VAL A 38 -2.61 0.61 -8.47
CA VAL A 38 -3.96 1.07 -8.16
C VAL A 38 -3.81 2.07 -7.03
N ARG A 39 -4.44 3.22 -7.17
CA ARG A 39 -4.38 4.25 -6.14
C ARG A 39 -5.74 4.90 -5.99
N SER A 40 -6.60 4.22 -5.21
CA SER A 40 -7.93 4.72 -4.87
C SER A 40 -8.83 4.95 -6.10
N GLY A 41 -8.75 4.04 -7.08
CA GLY A 41 -9.61 4.09 -8.26
C GLY A 41 -11.05 3.68 -7.96
N ALA A 42 -11.93 3.85 -8.94
CA ALA A 42 -13.31 3.39 -8.85
C ALA A 42 -13.34 1.88 -8.64
N PHE A 43 -14.30 1.42 -7.83
CA PHE A 43 -14.42 0.00 -7.52
C PHE A 43 -15.86 -0.37 -7.21
N GLU A 44 -16.14 -1.68 -7.26
CA GLU A 44 -17.39 -2.27 -6.80
C GLU A 44 -17.06 -3.44 -5.88
N ALA A 45 -17.73 -3.52 -4.74
CA ALA A 45 -17.64 -4.70 -3.87
C ALA A 45 -18.56 -5.78 -4.44
N VAL A 46 -18.04 -6.63 -5.31
CA VAL A 46 -18.83 -7.65 -6.00
C VAL A 46 -19.20 -8.82 -5.09
N GLU A 47 -18.48 -8.97 -3.98
CA GLU A 47 -18.78 -9.95 -2.94
C GLU A 47 -18.18 -9.48 -1.63
N GLY A 48 -18.90 -9.65 -0.55
CA GLY A 48 -18.42 -9.24 0.78
C GLY A 48 -18.44 -7.73 0.97
N THR A 49 -17.56 -7.23 1.84
CA THR A 49 -17.45 -5.82 2.15
C THR A 49 -16.11 -5.26 1.68
N ALA A 50 -16.11 -3.99 1.28
CA ALA A 50 -14.89 -3.29 0.89
C ALA A 50 -14.70 -2.05 1.77
N ARG A 51 -13.44 -1.60 1.88
CA ARG A 51 -13.13 -0.28 2.44
C ARG A 51 -13.18 0.75 1.32
N SER A 52 -13.26 2.02 1.68
CA SER A 52 -13.48 3.10 0.73
C SER A 52 -12.27 3.42 -0.15
N ARG A 53 -11.06 3.12 0.35
CA ARG A 53 -9.81 3.39 -0.38
C ARG A 53 -9.02 2.10 -0.55
N ASN A 54 -8.68 1.77 -1.79
CA ASN A 54 -7.96 0.55 -2.11
C ASN A 54 -6.72 0.90 -2.92
N VAL A 55 -5.56 0.38 -2.51
CA VAL A 55 -4.27 0.73 -3.11
C VAL A 55 -3.47 -0.55 -3.36
N LEU A 56 -2.87 -0.64 -4.54
CA LEU A 56 -1.96 -1.72 -4.88
C LEU A 56 -0.64 -1.12 -5.30
N ILE A 57 0.43 -1.49 -4.60
CA ILE A 57 1.78 -0.96 -4.84
C ILE A 57 2.71 -2.11 -5.20
N GLU A 58 3.46 -1.94 -6.29
CA GLU A 58 4.44 -2.91 -6.75
C GLU A 58 5.84 -2.50 -6.28
N PHE A 59 6.63 -3.48 -5.88
CA PHE A 59 8.04 -3.31 -5.52
C PHE A 59 8.88 -4.26 -6.37
N PRO A 60 10.19 -3.96 -6.55
CA PRO A 60 11.06 -4.82 -7.36
C PRO A 60 11.10 -6.27 -6.90
N SER A 61 10.89 -6.52 -5.60
CA SER A 61 10.88 -7.86 -5.02
C SER A 61 10.03 -7.90 -3.76
N TYR A 62 9.69 -9.10 -3.32
CA TYR A 62 9.02 -9.30 -2.05
C TYR A 62 9.85 -8.73 -0.89
N GLN A 63 11.17 -8.95 -0.92
CA GLN A 63 12.05 -8.45 0.13
C GLN A 63 12.05 -6.91 0.16
N ALA A 64 12.09 -6.25 -1.00
CA ALA A 64 12.01 -4.80 -1.07
C ALA A 64 10.70 -4.28 -0.47
N ALA A 65 9.59 -4.96 -0.74
CA ALA A 65 8.29 -4.60 -0.18
C ALA A 65 8.29 -4.73 1.35
N LEU A 66 8.87 -5.79 1.89
CA LEU A 66 9.01 -5.98 3.34
C LEU A 66 9.94 -4.92 3.94
N ASP A 67 11.07 -4.67 3.29
CA ASP A 67 12.05 -3.69 3.79
C ASP A 67 11.44 -2.29 3.85
N CYS A 68 10.61 -1.93 2.87
CA CYS A 68 9.92 -0.65 2.88
C CYS A 68 8.98 -0.54 4.09
N TRP A 69 8.19 -1.57 4.35
CA TRP A 69 7.27 -1.58 5.50
C TRP A 69 8.03 -1.42 6.81
N ASN A 70 9.19 -2.08 6.94
CA ASN A 70 9.99 -2.09 8.16
C ASN A 70 10.96 -0.92 8.26
N SER A 71 11.00 -0.03 7.26
CA SER A 71 11.94 1.09 7.23
C SER A 71 11.59 2.18 8.23
N ALA A 72 12.61 2.93 8.66
CA ALA A 72 12.41 4.11 9.50
C ALA A 72 11.59 5.18 8.76
N GLU A 73 11.83 5.33 7.46
CA GLU A 73 11.11 6.30 6.62
C GLU A 73 9.62 6.01 6.56
N TYR A 74 9.24 4.73 6.37
CA TYR A 74 7.82 4.40 6.33
C TYR A 74 7.19 4.46 7.72
N LYS A 75 7.92 4.08 8.76
CA LYS A 75 7.41 4.20 10.12
C LYS A 75 7.07 5.66 10.45
N ALA A 76 7.93 6.60 10.07
CA ALA A 76 7.68 8.02 10.25
C ALA A 76 6.43 8.47 9.49
N ALA A 77 6.25 8.00 8.26
CA ALA A 77 5.05 8.30 7.48
C ALA A 77 3.81 7.69 8.13
N ARG A 78 3.88 6.42 8.54
CA ARG A 78 2.74 5.72 9.15
C ARG A 78 2.28 6.43 10.44
N ASP A 79 3.21 6.95 11.22
CA ASP A 79 2.88 7.68 12.43
C ASP A 79 2.02 8.90 12.12
N CYS A 80 2.14 9.48 10.93
CA CYS A 80 1.32 10.63 10.51
C CYS A 80 -0.16 10.28 10.33
N ARG A 81 -0.51 9.00 10.13
CA ARG A 81 -1.91 8.59 9.93
C ARG A 81 -2.55 7.94 11.15
N VAL A 82 -1.84 7.82 12.24
CA VAL A 82 -2.40 7.26 13.49
C VAL A 82 -3.59 8.11 13.92
N GLY A 83 -4.74 7.46 14.11
CA GLY A 83 -5.98 8.15 14.46
C GLY A 83 -6.71 8.81 13.28
N ALA A 84 -6.13 8.75 12.06
CA ALA A 84 -6.73 9.35 10.87
C ALA A 84 -7.36 8.32 9.92
N ALA A 85 -7.08 7.04 10.12
CA ALA A 85 -7.56 5.99 9.24
C ALA A 85 -7.54 4.62 9.92
N THR A 86 -8.39 3.73 9.44
CA THR A 86 -8.33 2.29 9.74
C THR A 86 -7.83 1.60 8.47
N ALA A 87 -6.80 0.79 8.59
CA ALA A 87 -6.18 0.16 7.42
C ALA A 87 -5.90 -1.33 7.66
N ASP A 88 -6.10 -2.11 6.61
CA ASP A 88 -5.60 -3.48 6.52
C ASP A 88 -4.59 -3.50 5.39
N VAL A 89 -3.36 -3.89 5.69
CA VAL A 89 -2.28 -3.92 4.71
C VAL A 89 -1.62 -5.30 4.77
N ILE A 90 -1.46 -5.93 3.62
CA ILE A 90 -0.63 -7.12 3.50
C ILE A 90 0.51 -6.86 2.54
N VAL A 91 1.61 -7.56 2.77
CA VAL A 91 2.74 -7.63 1.86
C VAL A 91 2.73 -9.04 1.29
N ILE A 92 2.71 -9.15 -0.04
CA ILE A 92 2.54 -10.43 -0.70
C ILE A 92 3.50 -10.56 -1.89
N GLU A 93 4.03 -11.75 -2.07
CA GLU A 93 4.89 -12.05 -3.21
C GLU A 93 4.06 -12.24 -4.47
N GLY A 94 4.60 -11.76 -5.60
CA GLY A 94 3.98 -11.93 -6.90
C GLY A 94 4.04 -13.38 -7.39
N TYR A 95 3.17 -13.71 -8.32
CA TYR A 95 3.07 -15.04 -8.89
C TYR A 95 3.86 -15.11 -10.19
N ASP A 96 4.79 -16.05 -10.27
CA ASP A 96 5.63 -16.29 -11.47
C ASP A 96 5.28 -17.60 -12.18
N GLY A 97 4.25 -18.29 -11.72
CA GLY A 97 3.85 -19.56 -12.33
C GLY A 97 3.08 -19.38 -13.65
N PRO A 98 2.64 -20.50 -14.23
CA PRO A 98 1.89 -20.46 -15.49
C PRO A 98 0.59 -19.67 -15.36
N GLN A 99 0.23 -19.00 -16.45
CA GLN A 99 -1.01 -18.24 -16.54
C GLN A 99 -2.10 -19.08 -17.25
N PRO A 100 -3.39 -18.81 -16.95
CA PRO A 100 -4.48 -19.46 -17.67
C PRO A 100 -4.43 -19.15 -19.15
N GLY A 101 -4.70 -20.15 -19.96
CA GLY A 101 -4.72 -20.01 -21.40
C GLY A 101 -3.36 -20.06 -22.03
#